data_2f2dd9f0f866e3434b73a124d902bcce
#
_entry.id   2f2dd9f0f866e3434b73a124d902bcce
#
_cell.length_a   1.000
_cell.length_b   1.000
_cell.length_c   1.000
_cell.angle_alpha   90.00
_cell.angle_beta   90.00
_cell.angle_gamma   90.00
#
_symmetry.space_group_name_H-M   'P 1'
#
loop_
_entity.id
_entity.type
_entity.pdbx_description
1 polymer ?
#
loop_
_entity_poly.entity_id
_entity_poly.type
_entity_poly.pdbx_seq_one_letter_code
_entity_poly.pdbx_strand_id
1 'polypeptide(L)'
;APMAGGPTTPEVVNAAASVGSFGTLAWGTISAQAAREQAEGLNTDFFGINLFAKQPELDSHGVAVARELAAAEGVELKSADYSNGWDEKLQLALTMSPRPKVVWSMFGTFTAAEVKALHAAGIEAWTTVTNEHEARAAIAAGVDALCVQGPEAGGHRGVWNPTAEPDKRPLAELVDAIAKLSTLPLIAAGGVRSADQVHEALTWPHVVAVSCGSAFLLSDEAGTSPFNRARINQVKNNETGTGE
;
A
#
# COMPACT_ATOMS: atom_id res chain seq x y z
N ALA A 1 4.94 1.23 -5.85
CA ALA A 1 4.06 1.14 -4.68
C ALA A 1 2.67 1.64 -5.02
N PRO A 2 1.62 1.07 -4.41
CA PRO A 2 0.28 1.65 -4.49
C PRO A 2 0.24 2.97 -3.70
N MET A 3 -0.20 4.04 -4.34
CA MET A 3 -0.31 5.37 -3.75
C MET A 3 -1.76 5.85 -3.86
N ALA A 4 -2.52 5.64 -2.78
CA ALA A 4 -3.92 6.04 -2.70
C ALA A 4 -4.08 7.58 -2.77
N GLY A 5 -5.30 8.06 -3.06
CA GLY A 5 -5.59 9.49 -3.15
C GLY A 5 -5.19 10.13 -4.47
N GLY A 6 -4.99 9.33 -5.54
CA GLY A 6 -4.83 9.80 -6.91
C GLY A 6 -3.48 9.56 -7.59
N PRO A 7 -2.31 9.54 -6.89
CA PRO A 7 -1.03 9.42 -7.58
C PRO A 7 -0.86 8.14 -8.40
N THR A 8 -1.39 7.00 -7.94
CA THR A 8 -1.38 5.79 -8.77
C THR A 8 -2.55 5.81 -9.75
N THR A 9 -2.22 5.85 -11.02
CA THR A 9 -3.14 5.80 -12.17
C THR A 9 -2.93 4.52 -12.97
N PRO A 10 -3.83 4.12 -13.86
CA PRO A 10 -3.58 3.05 -14.82
C PRO A 10 -2.33 3.30 -15.69
N GLU A 11 -2.05 4.57 -16.03
CA GLU A 11 -0.88 4.97 -16.81
C GLU A 11 0.42 4.64 -16.08
N VAL A 12 0.52 4.92 -14.76
CA VAL A 12 1.68 4.51 -13.94
C VAL A 12 1.86 2.99 -13.94
N VAL A 13 0.76 2.24 -13.84
CA VAL A 13 0.81 0.77 -13.83
C VAL A 13 1.25 0.23 -15.19
N ASN A 14 0.69 0.77 -16.28
CA ASN A 14 1.05 0.43 -17.64
C ASN A 14 2.52 0.77 -17.95
N ALA A 15 2.98 1.95 -17.54
CA ALA A 15 4.37 2.37 -17.73
C ALA A 15 5.34 1.46 -16.95
N ALA A 16 5.01 1.10 -15.71
CA ALA A 16 5.80 0.13 -14.93
C ALA A 16 5.89 -1.22 -15.66
N ALA A 17 4.77 -1.76 -16.13
CA ALA A 17 4.73 -3.04 -16.83
C ALA A 17 5.53 -3.01 -18.15
N SER A 18 5.51 -1.89 -18.89
CA SER A 18 6.22 -1.73 -20.17
C SER A 18 7.74 -1.87 -20.05
N VAL A 19 8.29 -1.65 -18.85
CA VAL A 19 9.73 -1.80 -18.57
C VAL A 19 10.04 -3.04 -17.72
N GLY A 20 9.09 -3.98 -17.63
CA GLY A 20 9.25 -5.23 -16.87
C GLY A 20 9.18 -5.06 -15.34
N SER A 21 8.69 -3.91 -14.87
CA SER A 21 8.45 -3.66 -13.44
C SER A 21 6.98 -3.94 -13.08
N PHE A 22 6.69 -4.01 -11.79
CA PHE A 22 5.35 -4.35 -11.29
C PHE A 22 4.61 -3.13 -10.76
N GLY A 23 3.51 -2.77 -11.41
CA GLY A 23 2.60 -1.70 -10.99
C GLY A 23 1.44 -2.23 -10.16
N THR A 24 0.97 -1.44 -9.17
CA THR A 24 -0.14 -1.84 -8.29
C THR A 24 -1.15 -0.71 -8.19
N LEU A 25 -2.39 -0.95 -8.61
CA LEU A 25 -3.50 -0.02 -8.44
C LEU A 25 -3.84 0.15 -6.95
N ALA A 26 -4.19 1.36 -6.54
CA ALA A 26 -4.49 1.70 -5.15
C ALA A 26 -6.00 1.89 -4.94
N TRP A 27 -6.71 0.81 -4.63
CA TRP A 27 -8.17 0.83 -4.47
C TRP A 27 -8.65 1.10 -3.04
N GLY A 28 -7.72 1.33 -2.10
CA GLY A 28 -8.07 1.47 -0.68
C GLY A 28 -9.12 2.55 -0.40
N THR A 29 -9.03 3.71 -1.08
CA THR A 29 -9.85 4.90 -0.80
C THR A 29 -10.96 5.17 -1.82
N ILE A 30 -11.12 4.33 -2.85
CA ILE A 30 -12.12 4.51 -3.90
C ILE A 30 -13.24 3.47 -3.79
N SER A 31 -14.41 3.75 -4.36
CA SER A 31 -15.51 2.79 -4.42
C SER A 31 -15.20 1.61 -5.36
N ALA A 32 -15.92 0.51 -5.24
CA ALA A 32 -15.80 -0.62 -6.17
C ALA A 32 -16.15 -0.24 -7.62
N GLN A 33 -17.07 0.71 -7.81
CA GLN A 33 -17.40 1.24 -9.13
C GLN A 33 -16.21 2.01 -9.73
N ALA A 34 -15.62 2.95 -8.96
CA ALA A 34 -14.43 3.69 -9.42
C ALA A 34 -13.21 2.77 -9.63
N ALA A 35 -13.08 1.70 -8.84
CA ALA A 35 -12.06 0.69 -9.03
C ALA A 35 -12.22 -0.06 -10.36
N ARG A 36 -13.45 -0.39 -10.74
CA ARG A 36 -13.77 -0.98 -12.05
C ARG A 36 -13.40 -0.06 -13.18
N GLU A 37 -13.83 1.21 -13.12
CA GLU A 37 -13.53 2.23 -14.13
C GLU A 37 -12.01 2.44 -14.25
N GLN A 38 -11.28 2.46 -13.13
CA GLN A 38 -9.82 2.56 -13.13
C GLN A 38 -9.18 1.35 -13.84
N ALA A 39 -9.69 0.15 -13.60
CA ALA A 39 -9.16 -1.07 -14.22
C ALA A 39 -9.35 -1.11 -15.75
N GLU A 40 -10.37 -0.44 -16.29
CA GLU A 40 -10.59 -0.34 -17.75
C GLU A 40 -9.44 0.42 -18.47
N GLY A 41 -8.68 1.25 -17.75
CA GLY A 41 -7.51 1.94 -18.29
C GLY A 41 -6.24 1.07 -18.40
N LEU A 42 -6.27 -0.18 -17.90
CA LEU A 42 -5.12 -1.08 -17.99
C LEU A 42 -4.97 -1.67 -19.38
N ASN A 43 -3.73 -1.68 -19.87
CA ASN A 43 -3.33 -2.35 -21.13
C ASN A 43 -2.33 -3.50 -20.89
N THR A 44 -2.23 -3.97 -19.64
CA THR A 44 -1.35 -5.06 -19.21
C THR A 44 -2.12 -6.07 -18.37
N ASP A 45 -1.66 -7.31 -18.36
CA ASP A 45 -2.09 -8.37 -17.43
C ASP A 45 -1.09 -8.59 -16.29
N PHE A 46 -0.02 -7.77 -16.22
CA PHE A 46 1.02 -7.83 -15.20
C PHE A 46 0.89 -6.67 -14.21
N PHE A 47 -0.06 -6.78 -13.29
CA PHE A 47 -0.37 -5.75 -12.30
C PHE A 47 -0.89 -6.35 -11.00
N GLY A 48 -0.86 -5.53 -9.94
CA GLY A 48 -1.47 -5.83 -8.66
C GLY A 48 -2.58 -4.83 -8.29
N ILE A 49 -3.29 -5.15 -7.23
CA ILE A 49 -4.34 -4.32 -6.62
C ILE A 49 -4.06 -4.22 -5.12
N ASN A 50 -4.08 -3.01 -4.58
CA ASN A 50 -3.98 -2.79 -3.13
C ASN A 50 -5.35 -2.44 -2.54
N LEU A 51 -5.72 -3.12 -1.46
CA LEU A 51 -6.95 -2.93 -0.71
C LEU A 51 -6.64 -2.51 0.73
N PHE A 52 -7.51 -1.68 1.31
CA PHE A 52 -7.50 -1.42 2.75
C PHE A 52 -8.39 -2.44 3.46
N ALA A 53 -7.84 -3.09 4.47
CA ALA A 53 -8.57 -4.06 5.26
C ALA A 53 -9.72 -3.40 6.03
N LYS A 54 -10.76 -4.20 6.34
CA LYS A 54 -11.85 -3.77 7.20
C LYS A 54 -11.33 -3.29 8.54
N GLN A 55 -11.88 -2.19 9.02
CA GLN A 55 -11.52 -1.63 10.31
C GLN A 55 -12.63 -1.88 11.33
N PRO A 56 -12.31 -2.00 12.62
CA PRO A 56 -13.33 -2.07 13.66
C PRO A 56 -14.12 -0.76 13.71
N GLU A 57 -15.43 -0.87 13.93
CA GLU A 57 -16.26 0.31 14.16
C GLU A 57 -15.80 1.03 15.44
N LEU A 58 -15.90 2.36 15.42
CA LEU A 58 -15.68 3.14 16.62
C LEU A 58 -16.76 2.82 17.67
N ASP A 59 -16.36 2.66 18.90
CA ASP A 59 -17.28 2.61 20.02
C ASP A 59 -18.01 3.96 20.24
N SER A 60 -18.94 3.99 21.15
CA SER A 60 -19.73 5.20 21.45
C SER A 60 -18.86 6.38 21.90
N HIS A 61 -17.76 6.12 22.60
CA HIS A 61 -16.80 7.14 23.02
C HIS A 61 -16.03 7.70 21.80
N GLY A 62 -15.50 6.85 20.96
CA GLY A 62 -14.80 7.26 19.72
C GLY A 62 -15.70 8.06 18.77
N VAL A 63 -16.97 7.68 18.64
CA VAL A 63 -17.97 8.45 17.87
C VAL A 63 -18.22 9.82 18.50
N ALA A 64 -18.29 9.93 19.84
CA ALA A 64 -18.49 11.20 20.50
C ALA A 64 -17.28 12.14 20.29
N VAL A 65 -16.06 11.63 20.45
CA VAL A 65 -14.82 12.39 20.19
C VAL A 65 -14.76 12.85 18.74
N ALA A 66 -15.08 11.97 17.78
CA ALA A 66 -15.08 12.35 16.36
C ALA A 66 -16.09 13.46 16.04
N ARG A 67 -17.27 13.44 16.67
CA ARG A 67 -18.27 14.51 16.53
C ARG A 67 -17.81 15.84 17.12
N GLU A 68 -17.16 15.79 18.27
CA GLU A 68 -16.63 16.98 18.95
C GLU A 68 -15.52 17.64 18.10
N LEU A 69 -14.59 16.82 17.56
CA LEU A 69 -13.55 17.33 16.66
C LEU A 69 -14.12 17.90 15.38
N ALA A 70 -15.08 17.21 14.75
CA ALA A 70 -15.73 17.70 13.54
C ALA A 70 -16.46 19.05 13.78
N ALA A 71 -17.15 19.18 14.93
CA ALA A 71 -17.81 20.42 15.33
C ALA A 71 -16.81 21.57 15.56
N ALA A 72 -15.67 21.28 16.19
CA ALA A 72 -14.62 22.28 16.43
C ALA A 72 -14.01 22.82 15.13
N GLU A 73 -13.91 21.97 14.10
CA GLU A 73 -13.39 22.31 12.76
C GLU A 73 -14.50 22.83 11.82
N GLY A 74 -15.77 22.91 12.27
CA GLY A 74 -16.89 23.31 11.43
C GLY A 74 -17.20 22.35 10.27
N VAL A 75 -16.86 21.07 10.41
CA VAL A 75 -17.04 20.02 9.41
C VAL A 75 -18.20 19.12 9.80
N GLU A 76 -19.06 18.76 8.84
CA GLU A 76 -20.10 17.75 9.05
C GLU A 76 -19.49 16.35 9.10
N LEU A 77 -19.70 15.62 10.21
CA LEU A 77 -19.28 14.23 10.33
C LEU A 77 -20.22 13.34 9.50
N LYS A 78 -19.71 12.81 8.41
CA LYS A 78 -20.40 11.79 7.61
C LYS A 78 -20.29 10.42 8.25
N SER A 79 -21.21 9.50 7.90
CA SER A 79 -21.10 8.10 8.28
C SER A 79 -19.81 7.51 7.68
N ALA A 80 -18.99 6.85 8.52
CA ALA A 80 -17.81 6.16 8.06
C ALA A 80 -18.18 4.76 7.53
N ASP A 81 -17.57 4.38 6.42
CA ASP A 81 -17.57 2.99 5.94
C ASP A 81 -16.32 2.28 6.46
N TYR A 82 -16.48 1.54 7.56
CA TYR A 82 -15.39 0.76 8.16
C TYR A 82 -15.02 -0.49 7.35
N SER A 83 -15.86 -0.88 6.39
CA SER A 83 -15.56 -2.00 5.48
C SER A 83 -14.50 -1.65 4.43
N ASN A 84 -14.30 -0.37 4.15
CA ASN A 84 -13.51 0.14 3.02
C ASN A 84 -13.92 -0.47 1.67
N GLY A 85 -15.16 -0.97 1.55
CA GLY A 85 -15.65 -1.70 0.38
C GLY A 85 -14.85 -2.98 0.10
N TRP A 86 -14.29 -3.61 1.12
CA TRP A 86 -13.38 -4.76 1.00
C TRP A 86 -13.98 -5.91 0.21
N ASP A 87 -15.19 -6.37 0.62
CA ASP A 87 -15.80 -7.55 0.00
C ASP A 87 -16.11 -7.34 -1.48
N GLU A 88 -16.65 -6.16 -1.82
CA GLU A 88 -16.98 -5.82 -3.21
C GLU A 88 -15.72 -5.70 -4.10
N LYS A 89 -14.67 -5.06 -3.59
CA LYS A 89 -13.40 -4.90 -4.32
C LYS A 89 -12.66 -6.23 -4.45
N LEU A 90 -12.66 -7.06 -3.41
CA LEU A 90 -12.08 -8.41 -3.47
C LEU A 90 -12.84 -9.28 -4.49
N GLN A 91 -14.17 -9.23 -4.48
CA GLN A 91 -14.99 -9.92 -5.48
C GLN A 91 -14.72 -9.40 -6.90
N LEU A 92 -14.52 -8.08 -7.07
CA LEU A 92 -14.14 -7.52 -8.35
C LEU A 92 -12.78 -8.08 -8.82
N ALA A 93 -11.76 -8.11 -7.96
CA ALA A 93 -10.44 -8.66 -8.27
C ALA A 93 -10.51 -10.14 -8.68
N LEU A 94 -11.37 -10.93 -8.02
CA LEU A 94 -11.56 -12.36 -8.33
C LEU A 94 -12.25 -12.62 -9.67
N THR A 95 -13.06 -11.68 -10.17
CA THR A 95 -13.95 -11.89 -11.33
C THR A 95 -13.60 -11.06 -12.56
N MET A 96 -12.79 -10.02 -12.42
CA MET A 96 -12.40 -9.15 -13.53
C MET A 96 -11.50 -9.85 -14.56
N SER A 97 -11.41 -9.26 -15.76
CA SER A 97 -10.48 -9.69 -16.80
C SER A 97 -9.83 -8.45 -17.44
N PRO A 98 -8.49 -8.38 -17.54
CA PRO A 98 -7.53 -9.36 -17.00
C PRO A 98 -7.54 -9.39 -15.47
N ARG A 99 -7.20 -10.55 -14.90
CA ARG A 99 -7.06 -10.70 -13.45
C ARG A 99 -5.74 -10.10 -12.96
N PRO A 100 -5.70 -9.47 -11.76
CA PRO A 100 -4.45 -9.07 -11.14
C PRO A 100 -3.60 -10.30 -10.83
N LYS A 101 -2.27 -10.15 -10.84
CA LYS A 101 -1.35 -11.20 -10.35
C LYS A 101 -1.33 -11.26 -8.82
N VAL A 102 -1.57 -10.12 -8.18
CA VAL A 102 -1.50 -9.93 -6.73
C VAL A 102 -2.67 -9.10 -6.23
N VAL A 103 -3.29 -9.51 -5.13
CA VAL A 103 -4.08 -8.63 -4.28
C VAL A 103 -3.30 -8.39 -2.99
N TRP A 104 -3.11 -7.15 -2.65
CA TRP A 104 -2.23 -6.68 -1.59
C TRP A 104 -3.01 -5.93 -0.51
N SER A 105 -3.02 -6.42 0.73
CA SER A 105 -3.72 -5.79 1.84
C SER A 105 -2.85 -4.79 2.60
N MET A 106 -3.50 -3.77 3.15
CA MET A 106 -2.91 -2.76 4.04
C MET A 106 -3.83 -2.52 5.24
N PHE A 107 -3.27 -2.19 6.40
CA PHE A 107 -3.97 -1.99 7.68
C PHE A 107 -4.62 -3.25 8.27
N GLY A 108 -4.22 -4.41 7.81
CA GLY A 108 -4.73 -5.72 8.19
C GLY A 108 -4.38 -6.75 7.13
N THR A 109 -4.85 -7.97 7.32
CA THR A 109 -4.59 -9.10 6.42
C THR A 109 -5.87 -9.82 6.04
N PHE A 110 -5.75 -10.74 5.12
CA PHE A 110 -6.82 -11.63 4.67
C PHE A 110 -7.16 -12.67 5.74
N THR A 111 -8.37 -13.22 5.66
CA THR A 111 -8.68 -14.51 6.28
C THR A 111 -8.11 -15.65 5.44
N ALA A 112 -7.90 -16.82 6.05
CA ALA A 112 -7.45 -18.01 5.32
C ALA A 112 -8.43 -18.44 4.20
N ALA A 113 -9.72 -18.14 4.33
CA ALA A 113 -10.71 -18.41 3.29
C ALA A 113 -10.55 -17.48 2.09
N GLU A 114 -10.24 -16.21 2.31
CA GLU A 114 -9.98 -15.23 1.25
C GLU A 114 -8.66 -15.55 0.51
N VAL A 115 -7.59 -15.93 1.26
CA VAL A 115 -6.33 -16.40 0.64
C VAL A 115 -6.60 -17.60 -0.26
N LYS A 116 -7.36 -18.59 0.23
CA LYS A 116 -7.74 -19.76 -0.57
C LYS A 116 -8.54 -19.40 -1.83
N ALA A 117 -9.43 -18.41 -1.74
CA ALA A 117 -10.19 -17.93 -2.90
C ALA A 117 -9.29 -17.24 -3.93
N LEU A 118 -8.33 -16.41 -3.47
CA LEU A 118 -7.32 -15.78 -4.34
C LEU A 118 -6.46 -16.83 -5.05
N HIS A 119 -5.94 -17.83 -4.32
CA HIS A 119 -5.16 -18.93 -4.89
C HIS A 119 -5.96 -19.74 -5.92
N ALA A 120 -7.23 -20.02 -5.66
CA ALA A 120 -8.10 -20.71 -6.62
C ALA A 120 -8.31 -19.91 -7.92
N ALA A 121 -8.18 -18.59 -7.85
CA ALA A 121 -8.24 -17.69 -9.02
C ALA A 121 -6.87 -17.47 -9.69
N GLY A 122 -5.78 -18.04 -9.16
CA GLY A 122 -4.41 -17.85 -9.63
C GLY A 122 -3.82 -16.48 -9.25
N ILE A 123 -4.27 -15.92 -8.13
CA ILE A 123 -3.86 -14.60 -7.62
C ILE A 123 -3.09 -14.80 -6.31
N GLU A 124 -1.93 -14.16 -6.19
CA GLU A 124 -1.18 -14.13 -4.93
C GLU A 124 -1.79 -13.14 -3.93
N ALA A 125 -1.73 -13.49 -2.65
CA ALA A 125 -2.14 -12.65 -1.53
C ALA A 125 -0.90 -12.06 -0.85
N TRP A 126 -0.70 -10.73 -0.94
CA TRP A 126 0.38 -10.04 -0.25
C TRP A 126 -0.17 -9.17 0.89
N THR A 127 0.60 -8.97 1.94
CA THR A 127 0.19 -8.15 3.09
C THR A 127 1.27 -7.18 3.51
N THR A 128 0.89 -5.92 3.77
CA THR A 128 1.78 -4.94 4.41
C THR A 128 1.85 -5.19 5.90
N VAL A 129 3.07 -5.25 6.41
CA VAL A 129 3.37 -5.43 7.84
C VAL A 129 4.39 -4.38 8.31
N THR A 130 4.28 -3.97 9.56
CA THR A 130 5.12 -2.93 10.16
C THR A 130 5.86 -3.40 11.41
N ASN A 131 5.64 -4.64 11.82
CA ASN A 131 6.28 -5.29 12.97
C ASN A 131 6.11 -6.82 12.89
N GLU A 132 6.79 -7.55 13.79
CA GLU A 132 6.76 -9.02 13.83
C GLU A 132 5.40 -9.60 14.25
N HIS A 133 4.60 -8.85 15.04
CA HIS A 133 3.26 -9.32 15.43
C HIS A 133 2.35 -9.42 14.21
N GLU A 134 2.31 -8.36 13.40
CA GLU A 134 1.56 -8.32 12.14
C GLU A 134 2.07 -9.36 11.15
N ALA A 135 3.40 -9.52 11.03
CA ALA A 135 4.02 -10.53 10.18
C ALA A 135 3.58 -11.95 10.55
N ARG A 136 3.58 -12.30 11.85
CA ARG A 136 3.12 -13.62 12.32
C ARG A 136 1.65 -13.88 11.97
N ALA A 137 0.80 -12.87 12.12
CA ALA A 137 -0.62 -12.98 11.79
C ALA A 137 -0.84 -13.17 10.27
N ALA A 138 -0.12 -12.42 9.43
CA ALA A 138 -0.17 -12.57 7.98
C ALA A 138 0.34 -13.96 7.53
N ILE A 139 1.45 -14.44 8.09
CA ILE A 139 1.98 -15.79 7.83
C ILE A 139 0.93 -16.86 8.20
N ALA A 140 0.29 -16.72 9.36
CA ALA A 140 -0.74 -17.66 9.80
C ALA A 140 -1.99 -17.65 8.92
N ALA A 141 -2.31 -16.53 8.25
CA ALA A 141 -3.37 -16.43 7.27
C ALA A 141 -3.02 -17.12 5.94
N GLY A 142 -1.74 -17.43 5.69
CA GLY A 142 -1.27 -18.16 4.51
C GLY A 142 -0.96 -17.26 3.30
N VAL A 143 -0.58 -16.00 3.54
CA VAL A 143 -0.19 -15.08 2.45
C VAL A 143 1.09 -15.53 1.76
N ASP A 144 1.30 -15.08 0.52
CA ASP A 144 2.43 -15.50 -0.33
C ASP A 144 3.67 -14.62 -0.15
N ALA A 145 3.48 -13.35 0.25
CA ALA A 145 4.59 -12.43 0.50
C ALA A 145 4.22 -11.35 1.54
N LEU A 146 5.24 -10.79 2.18
CA LEU A 146 5.10 -9.69 3.12
C LEU A 146 5.74 -8.42 2.57
N CYS A 147 5.00 -7.32 2.52
CA CYS A 147 5.57 -6.02 2.30
C CYS A 147 5.93 -5.39 3.65
N VAL A 148 7.21 -5.34 3.93
CA VAL A 148 7.75 -4.76 5.16
C VAL A 148 7.84 -3.26 4.99
N GLN A 149 7.01 -2.51 5.71
CA GLN A 149 7.00 -1.05 5.64
C GLN A 149 7.80 -0.45 6.81
N GLY A 150 8.91 0.19 6.50
CA GLY A 150 9.72 0.95 7.44
C GLY A 150 9.15 2.34 7.77
N PRO A 151 9.65 3.02 8.82
CA PRO A 151 9.24 4.38 9.18
C PRO A 151 9.63 5.42 8.12
N GLU A 152 10.57 5.11 7.24
CA GLU A 152 11.01 5.97 6.13
C GLU A 152 10.02 6.05 4.98
N ALA A 153 8.96 5.20 4.99
CA ALA A 153 7.93 5.23 3.97
C ALA A 153 7.11 6.52 4.05
N GLY A 154 6.90 7.15 2.92
CA GLY A 154 5.96 8.26 2.79
C GLY A 154 4.50 7.79 2.85
N GLY A 155 3.58 8.72 3.13
CA GLY A 155 2.15 8.44 3.24
C GLY A 155 1.76 7.83 4.59
N HIS A 156 0.69 7.01 4.58
CA HIS A 156 0.20 6.38 5.80
C HIS A 156 1.14 5.28 6.31
N ARG A 157 1.38 5.28 7.61
CA ARG A 157 1.99 4.12 8.27
C ARG A 157 1.00 2.97 8.27
N GLY A 158 1.41 1.81 7.74
CA GLY A 158 0.53 0.64 7.53
C GLY A 158 0.21 -0.18 8.78
N VAL A 159 0.28 0.42 9.98
CA VAL A 159 -0.01 -0.27 11.25
C VAL A 159 -1.44 -0.78 11.28
N TRP A 160 -1.65 -1.97 11.86
CA TRP A 160 -2.98 -2.57 11.98
C TRP A 160 -3.74 -2.06 13.21
N ASN A 161 -3.00 -1.72 14.27
CA ASN A 161 -3.57 -1.08 15.45
C ASN A 161 -3.11 0.38 15.53
N PRO A 162 -3.97 1.37 15.17
CA PRO A 162 -3.60 2.78 15.17
C PRO A 162 -3.35 3.36 16.56
N THR A 163 -3.74 2.65 17.63
CA THR A 163 -3.51 3.09 19.02
C THR A 163 -2.21 2.55 19.61
N ALA A 164 -1.54 1.61 18.92
CA ALA A 164 -0.26 1.09 19.36
C ALA A 164 0.89 2.04 18.98
N GLU A 165 1.94 2.05 19.78
CA GLU A 165 3.17 2.79 19.45
C GLU A 165 3.79 2.14 18.19
N PRO A 166 3.99 2.90 17.10
CA PRO A 166 4.59 2.38 15.88
C PRO A 166 6.04 1.94 16.09
N ASP A 167 6.43 0.87 15.42
CA ASP A 167 7.83 0.45 15.38
C ASP A 167 8.68 1.53 14.70
N LYS A 168 9.77 1.93 15.34
CA LYS A 168 10.65 3.02 14.89
C LYS A 168 11.99 2.51 14.34
N ARG A 169 12.20 1.17 14.32
CA ARG A 169 13.41 0.59 13.75
C ARG A 169 13.54 0.96 12.27
N PRO A 170 14.75 1.26 11.79
CA PRO A 170 15.01 1.41 10.36
C PRO A 170 14.53 0.19 9.56
N LEU A 171 14.16 0.42 8.29
CA LEU A 171 13.63 -0.63 7.42
C LEU A 171 14.51 -1.89 7.37
N ALA A 172 15.84 -1.72 7.28
CA ALA A 172 16.77 -2.85 7.23
C ALA A 172 16.72 -3.73 8.49
N GLU A 173 16.62 -3.12 9.68
CA GLU A 173 16.50 -3.85 10.95
C GLU A 173 15.16 -4.58 11.06
N LEU A 174 14.09 -3.94 10.58
CA LEU A 174 12.75 -4.51 10.58
C LEU A 174 12.69 -5.71 9.61
N VAL A 175 13.27 -5.59 8.42
CA VAL A 175 13.41 -6.69 7.45
C VAL A 175 14.18 -7.86 8.06
N ASP A 176 15.33 -7.60 8.71
CA ASP A 176 16.14 -8.65 9.35
C ASP A 176 15.35 -9.37 10.47
N ALA A 177 14.57 -8.64 11.26
CA ALA A 177 13.75 -9.23 12.31
C ALA A 177 12.61 -10.11 11.74
N ILE A 178 11.93 -9.64 10.68
CA ILE A 178 10.82 -10.37 10.05
C ILE A 178 11.32 -11.58 9.25
N ALA A 179 12.47 -11.48 8.58
CA ALA A 179 13.09 -12.59 7.86
C ALA A 179 13.38 -13.81 8.73
N LYS A 180 13.56 -13.62 10.05
CA LYS A 180 13.75 -14.72 11.01
C LYS A 180 12.47 -15.50 11.32
N LEU A 181 11.30 -15.00 10.91
CA LEU A 181 10.00 -15.61 11.22
C LEU A 181 9.58 -16.66 10.19
N SER A 182 9.95 -16.48 8.93
CA SER A 182 9.61 -17.39 7.83
C SER A 182 10.53 -17.15 6.63
N THR A 183 10.45 -18.05 5.65
CA THR A 183 11.14 -17.94 4.36
C THR A 183 10.29 -17.29 3.26
N LEU A 184 9.16 -16.67 3.61
CA LEU A 184 8.34 -15.98 2.64
C LEU A 184 9.12 -14.84 1.96
N PRO A 185 8.86 -14.59 0.67
CA PRO A 185 9.41 -13.43 -0.01
C PRO A 185 9.04 -12.13 0.71
N LEU A 186 10.01 -11.22 0.85
CA LEU A 186 9.82 -9.91 1.41
C LEU A 186 9.91 -8.84 0.33
N ILE A 187 9.05 -7.84 0.42
CA ILE A 187 9.10 -6.61 -0.38
C ILE A 187 9.49 -5.48 0.57
N ALA A 188 10.65 -4.87 0.36
CA ALA A 188 11.10 -3.76 1.18
C ALA A 188 10.42 -2.45 0.76
N ALA A 189 9.79 -1.74 1.70
CA ALA A 189 9.06 -0.51 1.45
C ALA A 189 9.44 0.60 2.43
N GLY A 190 9.95 1.72 1.93
CA GLY A 190 10.29 2.89 2.72
C GLY A 190 11.65 3.49 2.37
N GLY A 191 11.68 4.77 2.03
CA GLY A 191 12.91 5.54 1.81
C GLY A 191 13.71 5.23 0.55
N VAL A 192 13.41 4.16 -0.17
CA VAL A 192 14.18 3.74 -1.37
C VAL A 192 13.82 4.60 -2.57
N ARG A 193 14.81 5.29 -3.14
CA ARG A 193 14.64 6.31 -4.20
C ARG A 193 15.66 6.23 -5.33
N SER A 194 16.72 5.46 -5.18
CA SER A 194 17.79 5.33 -6.19
C SER A 194 18.07 3.88 -6.53
N ALA A 195 18.72 3.65 -7.68
CA ALA A 195 19.12 2.31 -8.10
C ALA A 195 20.07 1.64 -7.08
N ASP A 196 21.01 2.41 -6.49
CA ASP A 196 21.94 1.90 -5.49
C ASP A 196 21.19 1.41 -4.23
N GLN A 197 20.20 2.18 -3.75
CA GLN A 197 19.37 1.78 -2.62
C GLN A 197 18.50 0.54 -2.95
N VAL A 198 18.04 0.41 -4.19
CA VAL A 198 17.35 -0.82 -4.65
C VAL A 198 18.30 -2.01 -4.61
N HIS A 199 19.51 -1.87 -5.17
CA HIS A 199 20.51 -2.93 -5.14
C HIS A 199 20.88 -3.33 -3.70
N GLU A 200 21.07 -2.35 -2.81
CA GLU A 200 21.33 -2.61 -1.40
C GLU A 200 20.19 -3.40 -0.76
N ALA A 201 18.95 -2.94 -0.90
CA ALA A 201 17.79 -3.60 -0.30
C ALA A 201 17.59 -5.04 -0.81
N LEU A 202 17.90 -5.32 -2.08
CA LEU A 202 17.86 -6.66 -2.66
C LEU A 202 18.94 -7.62 -2.12
N THR A 203 19.91 -7.13 -1.36
CA THR A 203 20.89 -7.98 -0.64
C THR A 203 20.39 -8.43 0.74
N TRP A 204 19.31 -7.84 1.24
CA TRP A 204 18.78 -8.16 2.56
C TRP A 204 18.08 -9.53 2.59
N PRO A 205 18.01 -10.19 3.75
CA PRO A 205 17.45 -11.53 3.86
C PRO A 205 16.00 -11.60 3.31
N HIS A 206 15.77 -12.55 2.41
CA HIS A 206 14.49 -12.84 1.76
C HIS A 206 13.86 -11.70 0.96
N VAL A 207 14.52 -10.54 0.78
CA VAL A 207 14.02 -9.45 -0.04
C VAL A 207 14.17 -9.82 -1.51
N VAL A 208 13.05 -9.87 -2.22
CA VAL A 208 12.96 -10.21 -3.64
C VAL A 208 12.55 -9.01 -4.50
N ALA A 209 12.00 -7.96 -3.88
CA ALA A 209 11.55 -6.75 -4.55
C ALA A 209 11.57 -5.55 -3.60
N VAL A 210 11.49 -4.35 -4.21
CA VAL A 210 11.40 -3.08 -3.49
C VAL A 210 10.16 -2.31 -3.95
N SER A 211 9.41 -1.76 -3.01
CA SER A 211 8.23 -0.96 -3.29
C SER A 211 8.54 0.53 -3.19
N CYS A 212 8.72 1.18 -4.33
CA CYS A 212 9.02 2.61 -4.45
C CYS A 212 7.74 3.40 -4.74
N GLY A 213 7.38 4.37 -3.89
CA GLY A 213 6.23 5.25 -4.09
C GLY A 213 6.65 6.68 -4.38
N SER A 214 7.22 7.37 -3.39
CA SER A 214 7.57 8.80 -3.46
C SER A 214 8.50 9.15 -4.63
N ALA A 215 9.33 8.21 -5.09
CA ALA A 215 10.19 8.37 -6.25
C ALA A 215 9.42 8.67 -7.55
N PHE A 216 8.17 8.19 -7.64
CA PHE A 216 7.34 8.29 -8.85
C PHE A 216 6.24 9.37 -8.77
N LEU A 217 6.14 10.13 -7.67
CA LEU A 217 5.12 11.19 -7.53
C LEU A 217 5.21 12.29 -8.58
N LEU A 218 6.38 12.48 -9.17
CA LEU A 218 6.62 13.51 -10.20
C LEU A 218 6.68 12.94 -11.62
N SER A 219 6.51 11.62 -11.82
CA SER A 219 6.42 11.06 -13.17
C SER A 219 5.21 11.63 -13.91
N ASP A 220 5.28 11.71 -15.23
CA ASP A 220 4.23 12.30 -16.05
C ASP A 220 2.92 11.50 -15.96
N GLU A 221 3.02 10.19 -15.81
CA GLU A 221 1.91 9.25 -15.68
C GLU A 221 1.21 9.33 -14.32
N ALA A 222 1.88 9.89 -13.29
CA ALA A 222 1.29 9.96 -11.94
C ALA A 222 0.18 11.01 -11.84
N GLY A 223 -0.94 10.64 -11.26
CA GLY A 223 -2.07 11.53 -10.98
C GLY A 223 -1.84 12.50 -9.82
N THR A 224 -0.59 12.80 -9.48
CA THR A 224 -0.24 13.77 -8.43
C THR A 224 -0.75 15.15 -8.81
N SER A 225 -1.53 15.77 -7.92
CA SER A 225 -2.15 17.06 -8.18
C SER A 225 -1.11 18.15 -8.52
N PRO A 226 -1.44 19.15 -9.36
CA PRO A 226 -0.54 20.25 -9.69
C PRO A 226 0.00 20.97 -8.44
N PHE A 227 -0.83 21.14 -7.43
CA PHE A 227 -0.44 21.73 -6.15
C PHE A 227 0.66 20.92 -5.45
N ASN A 228 0.48 19.61 -5.33
CA ASN A 228 1.47 18.73 -4.70
C ASN A 228 2.75 18.62 -5.53
N ARG A 229 2.66 18.56 -6.87
CA ARG A 229 3.83 18.59 -7.76
C ARG A 229 4.66 19.86 -7.54
N ALA A 230 4.03 21.03 -7.47
CA ALA A 230 4.72 22.29 -7.24
C ALA A 230 5.45 22.29 -5.88
N ARG A 231 4.82 21.79 -4.82
CA ARG A 231 5.44 21.70 -3.48
C ARG A 231 6.62 20.74 -3.43
N ILE A 232 6.49 19.57 -4.03
CA ILE A 232 7.59 18.57 -4.08
C ILE A 232 8.79 19.16 -4.83
N ASN A 233 8.57 19.87 -5.95
CA ASN A 233 9.64 20.52 -6.71
C ASN A 233 10.30 21.65 -5.90
N GLN A 234 9.57 22.42 -5.10
CA GLN A 234 10.13 23.44 -4.22
C GLN A 234 11.08 22.85 -3.17
N VAL A 235 10.71 21.72 -2.55
CA VAL A 235 11.56 21.03 -1.58
C VAL A 235 12.85 20.57 -2.25
N LYS A 236 12.77 19.93 -3.42
CA LYS A 236 13.96 19.52 -4.18
C LYS A 236 14.90 20.69 -4.50
N ASN A 237 14.36 21.82 -4.92
CA ASN A 237 15.16 23.00 -5.26
C ASN A 237 15.84 23.62 -4.02
N ASN A 238 15.18 23.57 -2.85
CA ASN A 238 15.77 24.06 -1.60
C ASN A 238 16.87 23.13 -1.07
N GLU A 239 16.75 21.80 -1.26
CA GLU A 239 17.80 20.85 -0.89
C GLU A 239 19.02 20.91 -1.82
N THR A 240 18.84 21.30 -3.08
CA THR A 240 19.93 21.49 -4.05
C THR A 240 20.57 22.87 -4.00
N GLY A 241 19.92 23.86 -3.37
CA GLY A 241 20.38 25.25 -3.27
C GLY A 241 21.31 25.55 -2.08
N THR A 242 21.66 24.56 -1.27
CA THR A 242 22.57 24.71 -0.12
C THR A 242 23.99 24.23 -0.41
N GLY A 243 24.37 24.19 -1.68
CA GLY A 243 25.70 23.83 -2.16
C GLY A 243 26.42 25.01 -2.83
N GLU A 244 26.58 26.17 -2.14
CA GLU A 244 27.60 27.18 -2.42
C GLU A 244 28.23 27.63 -1.09
#